data_589177bee3f64dab9e6251606fa158af
#
_entry.id   589177bee3f64dab9e6251606fa158af
#
_cell.length_a   1.000
_cell.length_b   1.000
_cell.length_c   1.000
_cell.angle_alpha   90.00
_cell.angle_beta   90.00
_cell.angle_gamma   90.00
#
_symmetry.space_group_name_H-M   'P 1'
#
loop_
_entity.id
_entity.type
_entity.pdbx_description
1 polymer ?
#
loop_
_entity_poly.entity_id
_entity_poly.type
_entity_poly.pdbx_seq_one_letter_code
_entity_poly.pdbx_strand_id
1 'polypeptide(L)'
;MNVSKINSLVELYFKKKSKVEKKKPFLKWLKPNNNIEYTWEEVTEKIYKLTNQIKIMINEGDRVLLLSENRPEWFIADIAIMNAGGITVPIFTTYAENDYKYILKDCSPSLIIVSNDNQFKKIEKFIENKKIISFETIQNESIPLSVILKKEGKKSVNDKLNRSMPACIIYTSGTSGYPKGVVLSHGGILSNCEGAEELLQPLIKKKKPVFLTWLPLSHSYEHTVQFIQILIGAKIFYAESLEKLILNMNDAKPTIMTAVPRFYQNLFTKISINFQKQVGIKKKLIDQTIKLGKKLLKKKKLSFKEKVINFFCQKLVRKKIQKQFGGNLQAFVSGGGALDQNIGEFLNAIGLPTLQGYGLTEASPVVSCNLPSVVKVDTVGPPFRTNSVKIAEDGEILVRGENVMLGYWNQKEATDNVIKKGWLHTGDIGEIDKNGFLKITDRKKDIIVNHGGD
;
A
#
# COMPACT_ATOMS: atom_id res chain seq x y z
N MET A 1 4.90 -6.97 -18.34
CA MET A 1 4.13 -8.26 -18.32
C MET A 1 2.70 -7.88 -18.63
N ASN A 2 1.94 -8.65 -19.41
CA ASN A 2 0.52 -8.29 -19.63
C ASN A 2 -0.31 -8.80 -18.44
N VAL A 3 -0.71 -7.90 -17.55
CA VAL A 3 -1.43 -8.23 -16.30
C VAL A 3 -2.85 -8.74 -16.58
N SER A 4 -3.49 -8.30 -17.66
CA SER A 4 -4.85 -8.76 -18.01
C SER A 4 -4.92 -10.27 -18.33
N LYS A 5 -3.76 -10.90 -18.60
CA LYS A 5 -3.61 -12.34 -18.83
C LYS A 5 -3.11 -13.12 -17.61
N ILE A 6 -3.13 -12.51 -16.44
CA ILE A 6 -2.75 -13.13 -15.17
C ILE A 6 -4.01 -13.47 -14.40
N ASN A 7 -4.14 -14.71 -13.94
CA ASN A 7 -5.35 -15.20 -13.29
C ASN A 7 -5.34 -14.99 -11.77
N SER A 8 -4.14 -14.91 -11.14
CA SER A 8 -4.05 -14.77 -9.69
C SER A 8 -2.78 -14.05 -9.26
N LEU A 9 -2.76 -13.56 -8.03
CA LEU A 9 -1.58 -12.95 -7.40
C LEU A 9 -0.42 -13.96 -7.26
N VAL A 10 -0.76 -15.22 -7.06
CA VAL A 10 0.21 -16.33 -7.05
C VAL A 10 0.86 -16.47 -8.42
N GLU A 11 0.06 -16.51 -9.48
CA GLU A 11 0.56 -16.58 -10.86
C GLU A 11 1.43 -15.35 -11.21
N LEU A 12 1.03 -14.14 -10.76
CA LEU A 12 1.82 -12.92 -10.93
C LEU A 12 3.23 -13.10 -10.35
N TYR A 13 3.32 -13.58 -9.11
CA TYR A 13 4.60 -13.81 -8.44
C TYR A 13 5.47 -14.81 -9.22
N PHE A 14 4.95 -15.99 -9.54
CA PHE A 14 5.73 -17.04 -10.20
C PHE A 14 6.11 -16.70 -11.64
N LYS A 15 5.22 -16.04 -12.39
CA LYS A 15 5.55 -15.51 -13.72
C LYS A 15 6.60 -14.40 -13.68
N LYS A 16 6.58 -13.56 -12.65
CA LYS A 16 7.62 -12.55 -12.48
C LYS A 16 8.95 -13.19 -12.10
N LYS A 17 8.95 -14.09 -11.13
CA LYS A 17 10.13 -14.84 -10.68
C LYS A 17 10.82 -15.56 -11.84
N SER A 18 10.09 -16.13 -12.78
CA SER A 18 10.68 -16.82 -13.94
C SER A 18 11.44 -15.88 -14.89
N LYS A 19 11.20 -14.56 -14.83
CA LYS A 19 11.81 -13.54 -15.68
C LYS A 19 12.95 -12.76 -14.98
N VAL A 20 13.24 -13.05 -13.73
CA VAL A 20 14.31 -12.38 -12.97
C VAL A 20 15.43 -13.37 -12.66
N GLU A 21 16.63 -12.84 -12.51
CA GLU A 21 17.78 -13.62 -12.10
C GLU A 21 17.56 -14.21 -10.69
N LYS A 22 17.76 -15.52 -10.53
CA LYS A 22 17.48 -16.26 -9.31
C LYS A 22 18.16 -15.70 -8.07
N LYS A 23 19.45 -15.37 -8.19
CA LYS A 23 20.29 -14.84 -7.09
C LYS A 23 20.15 -13.32 -6.89
N LYS A 24 19.28 -12.64 -7.68
CA LYS A 24 19.06 -11.21 -7.50
C LYS A 24 18.42 -10.93 -6.14
N PRO A 25 18.96 -9.97 -5.35
CA PRO A 25 18.34 -9.52 -4.10
C PRO A 25 16.90 -9.05 -4.33
N PHE A 26 16.00 -9.48 -3.46
CA PHE A 26 14.56 -9.18 -3.57
C PHE A 26 14.01 -8.51 -2.33
N LEU A 27 14.04 -9.19 -1.18
CA LEU A 27 13.53 -8.68 0.09
C LEU A 27 14.68 -8.39 1.04
N LYS A 28 14.65 -7.24 1.69
CA LYS A 28 15.62 -6.90 2.74
C LYS A 28 14.92 -6.30 3.95
N TRP A 29 15.14 -6.89 5.10
CA TRP A 29 14.67 -6.36 6.36
C TRP A 29 15.80 -5.60 7.06
N LEU A 30 15.56 -4.31 7.31
CA LEU A 30 16.49 -3.48 8.07
C LEU A 30 16.27 -3.74 9.56
N LYS A 31 17.33 -4.22 10.24
CA LYS A 31 17.34 -4.50 11.67
C LYS A 31 18.52 -3.79 12.34
N PRO A 32 18.47 -3.49 13.65
CA PRO A 32 19.50 -2.71 14.32
C PRO A 32 20.91 -3.26 14.16
N ASN A 33 21.08 -4.57 14.25
CA ASN A 33 22.40 -5.22 14.31
C ASN A 33 22.69 -6.20 13.18
N ASN A 34 21.69 -6.61 12.42
CA ASN A 34 21.86 -7.60 11.36
C ASN A 34 20.73 -7.53 10.33
N ASN A 35 20.99 -6.92 9.22
CA ASN A 35 20.05 -6.90 8.09
C ASN A 35 19.86 -8.31 7.53
N ILE A 36 18.61 -8.69 7.30
CA ILE A 36 18.26 -9.96 6.65
C ILE A 36 17.92 -9.66 5.18
N GLU A 37 18.61 -10.32 4.27
CA GLU A 37 18.36 -10.17 2.83
C GLU A 37 18.08 -11.54 2.22
N TYR A 38 17.04 -11.61 1.38
CA TYR A 38 16.66 -12.80 0.63
C TYR A 38 16.66 -12.51 -0.88
N THR A 39 17.17 -13.46 -1.65
CA THR A 39 17.06 -13.51 -3.11
C THR A 39 15.70 -13.99 -3.55
N TRP A 40 15.36 -13.82 -4.84
CA TRP A 40 14.15 -14.39 -5.42
C TRP A 40 14.06 -15.91 -5.26
N GLU A 41 15.20 -16.60 -5.35
CA GLU A 41 15.24 -18.05 -5.21
C GLU A 41 14.94 -18.50 -3.78
N GLU A 42 15.58 -17.88 -2.79
CA GLU A 42 15.35 -18.18 -1.37
C GLU A 42 13.90 -17.89 -0.93
N VAL A 43 13.33 -16.76 -1.38
CA VAL A 43 11.92 -16.44 -1.10
C VAL A 43 11.00 -17.49 -1.73
N THR A 44 11.28 -17.89 -2.97
CA THR A 44 10.47 -18.90 -3.66
C THR A 44 10.53 -20.26 -2.99
N GLU A 45 11.70 -20.67 -2.53
CA GLU A 45 11.86 -21.93 -1.80
C GLU A 45 11.08 -21.93 -0.48
N LYS A 46 11.17 -20.82 0.27
CA LYS A 46 10.40 -20.64 1.51
C LYS A 46 8.88 -20.68 1.25
N ILE A 47 8.40 -20.04 0.18
CA ILE A 47 6.99 -20.10 -0.23
C ILE A 47 6.57 -21.54 -0.48
N TYR A 48 7.32 -22.33 -1.26
CA TYR A 48 6.95 -23.72 -1.51
C TYR A 48 6.86 -24.55 -0.23
N LYS A 49 7.88 -24.45 0.65
CA LYS A 49 7.90 -25.20 1.90
C LYS A 49 6.73 -24.83 2.81
N LEU A 50 6.45 -23.54 2.96
CA LEU A 50 5.34 -23.08 3.76
C LEU A 50 3.99 -23.44 3.14
N THR A 51 3.84 -23.33 1.82
CA THR A 51 2.64 -23.80 1.09
C THR A 51 2.33 -25.27 1.39
N ASN A 52 3.34 -26.16 1.31
CA ASN A 52 3.14 -27.59 1.58
C ASN A 52 2.69 -27.84 3.02
N GLN A 53 3.22 -27.10 3.99
CA GLN A 53 2.79 -27.22 5.38
C GLN A 53 1.36 -26.71 5.57
N ILE A 54 0.99 -25.59 4.94
CA ILE A 54 -0.36 -25.02 5.03
C ILE A 54 -1.39 -25.96 4.39
N LYS A 55 -1.10 -26.54 3.21
CA LYS A 55 -2.00 -27.48 2.48
C LYS A 55 -2.47 -28.67 3.32
N ILE A 56 -1.69 -29.15 4.27
CA ILE A 56 -2.10 -30.24 5.15
C ILE A 56 -2.86 -29.77 6.39
N MET A 57 -3.00 -28.47 6.56
CA MET A 57 -3.62 -27.86 7.74
C MET A 57 -4.96 -27.19 7.44
N ILE A 58 -5.24 -26.85 6.16
CA ILE A 58 -6.45 -26.15 5.73
C ILE A 58 -7.11 -26.85 4.55
N ASN A 59 -8.39 -26.54 4.30
CA ASN A 59 -9.10 -26.84 3.07
C ASN A 59 -9.07 -25.64 2.13
N GLU A 60 -9.42 -25.84 0.86
CA GLU A 60 -9.56 -24.75 -0.12
C GLU A 60 -10.65 -23.77 0.32
N GLY A 61 -10.37 -22.46 0.26
CA GLY A 61 -11.26 -21.39 0.72
C GLY A 61 -11.26 -21.12 2.22
N ASP A 62 -10.49 -21.88 3.01
CA ASP A 62 -10.34 -21.60 4.45
C ASP A 62 -9.62 -20.28 4.70
N ARG A 63 -10.03 -19.60 5.77
CA ARG A 63 -9.39 -18.35 6.23
C ARG A 63 -8.17 -18.68 7.05
N VAL A 64 -7.07 -18.01 6.72
CA VAL A 64 -5.81 -18.08 7.48
C VAL A 64 -5.51 -16.70 8.03
N LEU A 65 -5.59 -16.57 9.34
CA LEU A 65 -5.28 -15.30 10.01
C LEU A 65 -3.77 -15.07 10.01
N LEU A 66 -3.36 -13.86 9.65
CA LEU A 66 -1.95 -13.44 9.64
C LEU A 66 -1.75 -12.21 10.54
N LEU A 67 -1.13 -12.42 11.69
CA LEU A 67 -0.82 -11.40 12.69
C LEU A 67 0.70 -11.21 12.81
N SER A 68 1.21 -10.19 12.15
CA SER A 68 2.65 -9.91 12.12
C SER A 68 2.93 -8.46 11.75
N GLU A 69 4.06 -7.96 12.24
CA GLU A 69 4.71 -6.74 11.76
C GLU A 69 5.20 -6.92 10.32
N ASN A 70 5.55 -5.79 9.67
CA ASN A 70 6.15 -5.80 8.34
C ASN A 70 7.52 -6.50 8.35
N ARG A 71 7.63 -7.60 7.62
CA ARG A 71 8.86 -8.38 7.48
C ARG A 71 8.80 -9.31 6.27
N PRO A 72 9.91 -9.82 5.75
CA PRO A 72 9.91 -10.73 4.59
C PRO A 72 9.00 -11.95 4.76
N GLU A 73 8.93 -12.51 5.96
CA GLU A 73 8.11 -13.70 6.27
C GLU A 73 6.62 -13.41 6.13
N TRP A 74 6.18 -12.17 6.35
CA TRP A 74 4.80 -11.74 6.11
C TRP A 74 4.42 -11.96 4.63
N PHE A 75 5.25 -11.46 3.70
CA PHE A 75 5.07 -11.65 2.27
C PHE A 75 5.09 -13.13 1.86
N ILE A 76 6.05 -13.89 2.41
CA ILE A 76 6.19 -15.34 2.15
C ILE A 76 4.93 -16.08 2.58
N ALA A 77 4.38 -15.73 3.75
CA ALA A 77 3.16 -16.32 4.29
C ALA A 77 1.94 -15.98 3.43
N ASP A 78 1.78 -14.72 3.02
CA ASP A 78 0.65 -14.28 2.21
C ASP A 78 0.57 -15.04 0.88
N ILE A 79 1.69 -15.12 0.14
CA ILE A 79 1.75 -15.92 -1.10
C ILE A 79 1.55 -17.41 -0.81
N ALA A 80 2.11 -17.94 0.27
CA ALA A 80 1.99 -19.37 0.60
C ALA A 80 0.55 -19.76 0.97
N ILE A 81 -0.17 -18.90 1.70
CA ILE A 81 -1.59 -19.09 2.03
C ILE A 81 -2.42 -19.17 0.75
N MET A 82 -2.31 -18.18 -0.14
CA MET A 82 -3.02 -18.17 -1.41
C MET A 82 -2.63 -19.35 -2.29
N ASN A 83 -1.34 -19.71 -2.36
CA ASN A 83 -0.87 -20.87 -3.14
C ASN A 83 -1.36 -22.22 -2.55
N ALA A 84 -1.66 -22.26 -1.26
CA ALA A 84 -2.29 -23.40 -0.61
C ALA A 84 -3.81 -23.50 -0.86
N GLY A 85 -4.42 -22.46 -1.46
CA GLY A 85 -5.86 -22.36 -1.69
C GLY A 85 -6.62 -21.66 -0.54
N GLY A 86 -5.90 -21.10 0.44
CA GLY A 86 -6.48 -20.33 1.55
C GLY A 86 -6.72 -18.86 1.21
N ILE A 87 -7.54 -18.21 2.03
CA ILE A 87 -7.82 -16.77 1.98
C ILE A 87 -7.05 -16.10 3.11
N THR A 88 -6.17 -15.16 2.80
CA THR A 88 -5.40 -14.43 3.82
C THR A 88 -6.31 -13.46 4.58
N VAL A 89 -6.26 -13.50 5.91
CA VAL A 89 -6.92 -12.51 6.79
C VAL A 89 -5.83 -11.75 7.56
N PRO A 90 -5.24 -10.71 6.95
CA PRO A 90 -4.21 -9.93 7.61
C PRO A 90 -4.85 -8.98 8.61
N ILE A 91 -4.34 -8.97 9.85
CA ILE A 91 -4.86 -8.10 10.90
C ILE A 91 -3.77 -7.20 11.47
N PHE A 92 -4.19 -6.01 11.95
CA PHE A 92 -3.26 -5.05 12.52
C PHE A 92 -2.71 -5.54 13.86
N THR A 93 -1.42 -5.32 14.05
CA THR A 93 -0.75 -5.60 15.34
C THR A 93 -1.14 -4.61 16.44
N THR A 94 -1.89 -3.57 16.11
CA THR A 94 -2.29 -2.47 17.01
C THR A 94 -3.78 -2.45 17.32
N TYR A 95 -4.53 -3.45 16.93
CA TYR A 95 -5.95 -3.57 17.28
C TYR A 95 -6.13 -3.69 18.80
N ALA A 96 -7.28 -3.21 19.29
CA ALA A 96 -7.70 -3.45 20.65
C ALA A 96 -8.15 -4.91 20.85
N GLU A 97 -8.18 -5.37 22.09
CA GLU A 97 -8.54 -6.74 22.44
C GLU A 97 -9.92 -7.16 21.90
N ASN A 98 -10.90 -6.27 22.00
CA ASN A 98 -12.25 -6.52 21.49
C ASN A 98 -12.30 -6.69 19.98
N ASP A 99 -11.42 -6.01 19.24
CA ASP A 99 -11.32 -6.17 17.79
C ASP A 99 -10.77 -7.55 17.43
N TYR A 100 -9.72 -8.00 18.12
CA TYR A 100 -9.18 -9.36 17.93
C TYR A 100 -10.23 -10.42 18.20
N LYS A 101 -10.96 -10.31 19.33
CA LYS A 101 -12.04 -11.22 19.69
C LYS A 101 -13.12 -11.26 18.61
N TYR A 102 -13.56 -10.09 18.15
CA TYR A 102 -14.58 -9.97 17.11
C TYR A 102 -14.13 -10.60 15.80
N ILE A 103 -12.94 -10.21 15.29
CA ILE A 103 -12.42 -10.68 14.00
C ILE A 103 -12.23 -12.20 14.00
N LEU A 104 -11.65 -12.76 15.07
CA LEU A 104 -11.45 -14.20 15.22
C LEU A 104 -12.77 -14.97 15.18
N LYS A 105 -13.81 -14.42 15.81
CA LYS A 105 -15.15 -15.01 15.77
C LYS A 105 -15.79 -14.91 14.39
N ASP A 106 -15.69 -13.73 13.75
CA ASP A 106 -16.35 -13.45 12.47
C ASP A 106 -15.71 -14.22 11.31
N CYS A 107 -14.38 -14.22 11.18
CA CYS A 107 -13.71 -14.96 10.11
C CYS A 107 -13.49 -16.44 10.41
N SER A 108 -13.57 -16.88 11.66
CA SER A 108 -13.40 -18.28 12.10
C SER A 108 -12.22 -18.97 11.38
N PRO A 109 -10.97 -18.54 11.60
CA PRO A 109 -9.83 -19.04 10.84
C PRO A 109 -9.53 -20.50 11.16
N SER A 110 -9.18 -21.31 10.13
CA SER A 110 -8.75 -22.70 10.31
C SER A 110 -7.28 -22.81 10.72
N LEU A 111 -6.49 -21.77 10.42
CA LEU A 111 -5.08 -21.67 10.74
C LEU A 111 -4.76 -20.25 11.15
N ILE A 112 -3.86 -20.09 12.12
CA ILE A 112 -3.33 -18.80 12.57
C ILE A 112 -1.84 -18.77 12.34
N ILE A 113 -1.33 -17.69 11.76
CA ILE A 113 0.10 -17.42 11.60
C ILE A 113 0.43 -16.16 12.39
N VAL A 114 1.40 -16.27 13.32
CA VAL A 114 1.88 -15.15 14.14
C VAL A 114 3.37 -14.93 13.95
N SER A 115 3.84 -13.68 14.12
CA SER A 115 5.28 -13.41 13.99
C SER A 115 6.08 -13.90 15.19
N ASN A 116 5.62 -13.64 16.40
CA ASN A 116 6.37 -13.86 17.65
C ASN A 116 5.43 -13.99 18.85
N ASP A 117 6.02 -14.21 20.02
CA ASP A 117 5.29 -14.39 21.29
C ASP A 117 4.46 -13.15 21.67
N ASN A 118 4.96 -11.95 21.42
CA ASN A 118 4.21 -10.72 21.71
C ASN A 118 2.90 -10.63 20.91
N GLN A 119 2.89 -11.06 19.65
CA GLN A 119 1.68 -11.07 18.84
C GLN A 119 0.75 -12.23 19.25
N PHE A 120 1.32 -13.38 19.57
CA PHE A 120 0.55 -14.53 20.04
C PHE A 120 -0.24 -14.19 21.31
N LYS A 121 0.37 -13.60 22.34
CA LYS A 121 -0.25 -13.22 23.60
C LYS A 121 -1.48 -12.30 23.46
N LYS A 122 -1.59 -11.55 22.36
CA LYS A 122 -2.76 -10.69 22.12
C LYS A 122 -4.02 -11.47 21.78
N ILE A 123 -3.88 -12.69 21.29
CA ILE A 123 -4.98 -13.50 20.77
C ILE A 123 -5.14 -14.85 21.49
N GLU A 124 -4.16 -15.30 22.27
CA GLU A 124 -4.10 -16.66 22.87
C GLU A 124 -5.38 -17.07 23.58
N LYS A 125 -6.00 -16.16 24.33
CA LYS A 125 -7.26 -16.42 25.09
C LYS A 125 -8.50 -16.56 24.23
N PHE A 126 -8.41 -16.33 22.91
CA PHE A 126 -9.53 -16.41 21.97
C PHE A 126 -9.39 -17.55 20.94
N ILE A 127 -8.33 -18.36 21.03
CA ILE A 127 -7.96 -19.30 19.98
C ILE A 127 -7.81 -20.75 20.46
N GLU A 128 -8.69 -21.19 21.33
CA GLU A 128 -8.69 -22.58 21.82
C GLU A 128 -8.67 -23.60 20.68
N ASN A 129 -7.78 -24.61 20.79
CA ASN A 129 -7.64 -25.73 19.84
C ASN A 129 -7.34 -25.32 18.37
N LYS A 130 -6.79 -24.13 18.11
CA LYS A 130 -6.42 -23.71 16.75
C LYS A 130 -5.02 -24.18 16.38
N LYS A 131 -4.84 -24.55 15.10
CA LYS A 131 -3.52 -24.80 14.52
C LYS A 131 -2.76 -23.49 14.40
N ILE A 132 -1.47 -23.46 14.80
CA ILE A 132 -0.67 -22.25 14.82
C ILE A 132 0.68 -22.51 14.12
N ILE A 133 1.07 -21.58 13.26
CA ILE A 133 2.42 -21.44 12.73
C ILE A 133 3.00 -20.14 13.29
N SER A 134 4.27 -20.15 13.70
CA SER A 134 4.96 -18.94 14.17
C SER A 134 6.21 -18.67 13.34
N PHE A 135 6.55 -17.39 13.09
CA PHE A 135 7.80 -17.05 12.41
C PHE A 135 9.01 -17.24 13.32
N GLU A 136 8.85 -16.88 14.57
CA GLU A 136 9.85 -17.12 15.63
C GLU A 136 9.35 -18.23 16.55
N THR A 137 10.25 -18.86 17.29
CA THR A 137 9.85 -19.85 18.30
C THR A 137 9.10 -19.17 19.43
N ILE A 138 7.92 -19.64 19.77
CA ILE A 138 7.09 -19.15 20.87
C ILE A 138 6.86 -20.26 21.90
N GLN A 139 6.47 -19.89 23.12
CA GLN A 139 6.26 -20.84 24.24
C GLN A 139 4.85 -21.45 24.17
N ASN A 140 4.56 -22.20 23.08
CA ASN A 140 3.33 -22.99 22.97
C ASN A 140 3.48 -24.07 21.89
N GLU A 141 2.41 -24.80 21.58
CA GLU A 141 2.34 -25.86 20.57
C GLU A 141 2.36 -25.38 19.10
N SER A 142 2.88 -24.20 18.81
CA SER A 142 3.01 -23.73 17.45
C SER A 142 4.08 -24.48 16.67
N ILE A 143 3.95 -24.50 15.34
CA ILE A 143 4.98 -25.01 14.45
C ILE A 143 5.86 -23.83 13.99
N PRO A 144 7.10 -23.70 14.48
CA PRO A 144 7.99 -22.63 14.07
C PRO A 144 8.33 -22.71 12.57
N LEU A 145 8.40 -21.56 11.90
CA LEU A 145 8.79 -21.50 10.48
C LEU A 145 10.16 -22.17 10.25
N SER A 146 11.09 -22.04 11.18
CA SER A 146 12.43 -22.68 11.12
C SER A 146 12.35 -24.21 11.00
N VAL A 147 11.34 -24.84 11.60
CA VAL A 147 11.09 -26.30 11.51
C VAL A 147 10.50 -26.64 10.13
N ILE A 148 9.56 -25.82 9.64
CA ILE A 148 8.94 -26.01 8.32
C ILE A 148 10.00 -25.91 7.22
N LEU A 149 10.91 -24.93 7.34
CA LEU A 149 11.95 -24.68 6.34
C LEU A 149 13.02 -25.77 6.24
N LYS A 150 13.14 -26.67 7.23
CA LYS A 150 14.02 -27.85 7.17
C LYS A 150 13.41 -29.01 6.38
N LYS A 151 12.08 -29.02 6.19
CA LYS A 151 11.41 -30.09 5.44
C LYS A 151 11.66 -29.92 3.94
N GLU A 152 11.63 -31.04 3.22
CA GLU A 152 11.56 -31.00 1.75
C GLU A 152 10.23 -30.42 1.31
N GLY A 153 10.25 -29.58 0.27
CA GLY A 153 9.04 -28.94 -0.27
C GLY A 153 8.79 -29.31 -1.72
N LYS A 154 7.60 -29.84 -2.00
CA LYS A 154 7.16 -30.05 -3.38
C LYS A 154 6.96 -28.70 -4.07
N LYS A 155 7.61 -28.48 -5.21
CA LYS A 155 7.47 -27.27 -6.02
C LYS A 155 6.15 -27.33 -6.79
N SER A 156 5.08 -26.77 -6.23
CA SER A 156 3.77 -26.72 -6.87
C SER A 156 3.18 -25.31 -6.81
N VAL A 157 2.59 -24.90 -7.91
CA VAL A 157 1.84 -23.65 -8.02
C VAL A 157 0.36 -24.01 -8.20
N ASN A 158 -0.52 -23.32 -7.49
CA ASN A 158 -1.95 -23.51 -7.62
C ASN A 158 -2.45 -22.80 -8.87
N ASP A 159 -2.69 -23.56 -9.93
CA ASP A 159 -3.17 -23.10 -11.24
C ASP A 159 -4.70 -23.02 -11.33
N LYS A 160 -5.42 -23.48 -10.30
CA LYS A 160 -6.89 -23.40 -10.22
C LYS A 160 -7.39 -22.01 -9.82
N LEU A 161 -6.52 -21.18 -9.22
CA LEU A 161 -6.87 -19.83 -8.82
C LEU A 161 -7.21 -18.96 -10.03
N ASN A 162 -8.29 -18.20 -9.92
CA ASN A 162 -8.72 -17.28 -10.96
C ASN A 162 -9.07 -15.90 -10.39
N ARG A 163 -9.27 -14.94 -11.28
CA ARG A 163 -9.46 -13.53 -10.93
C ARG A 163 -10.67 -13.28 -10.02
N SER A 164 -11.74 -14.05 -10.14
CA SER A 164 -12.95 -13.88 -9.35
C SER A 164 -12.90 -14.48 -7.94
N MET A 165 -11.87 -15.31 -7.64
CA MET A 165 -11.74 -15.93 -6.33
C MET A 165 -11.23 -14.94 -5.29
N PRO A 166 -11.68 -15.06 -4.01
CA PRO A 166 -11.15 -14.29 -2.89
C PRO A 166 -9.65 -14.51 -2.70
N ALA A 167 -8.89 -13.43 -2.57
CA ALA A 167 -7.47 -13.45 -2.23
C ALA A 167 -7.25 -13.15 -0.73
N CYS A 168 -7.96 -12.15 -0.22
CA CYS A 168 -7.85 -11.76 1.18
C CYS A 168 -9.15 -11.13 1.71
N ILE A 169 -9.26 -11.09 3.05
CA ILE A 169 -10.31 -10.36 3.77
C ILE A 169 -9.61 -9.32 4.65
N ILE A 170 -9.84 -8.04 4.36
CA ILE A 170 -9.23 -6.94 5.10
C ILE A 170 -10.29 -6.26 5.96
N TYR A 171 -10.08 -6.28 7.28
CA TYR A 171 -10.99 -5.65 8.22
C TYR A 171 -10.73 -4.14 8.29
N THR A 172 -11.79 -3.36 8.13
CA THR A 172 -11.78 -1.89 8.23
C THR A 172 -12.64 -1.43 9.38
N SER A 173 -12.28 -0.31 10.02
CA SER A 173 -13.12 0.30 11.06
C SER A 173 -14.46 0.73 10.46
N GLY A 174 -15.52 -0.01 10.82
CA GLY A 174 -16.88 0.28 10.41
C GLY A 174 -17.45 1.47 11.20
N THR A 175 -18.38 2.21 10.59
CA THR A 175 -19.16 3.28 11.29
C THR A 175 -20.15 2.74 12.30
N SER A 176 -20.37 1.42 12.33
CA SER A 176 -21.28 0.71 13.24
C SER A 176 -20.61 0.18 14.51
N GLY A 177 -19.35 0.57 14.79
CA GLY A 177 -18.62 0.17 16.00
C GLY A 177 -17.81 -1.12 15.87
N TYR A 178 -18.14 -2.03 14.94
CA TYR A 178 -17.35 -3.24 14.68
C TYR A 178 -16.69 -3.21 13.31
N PRO A 179 -15.47 -3.76 13.17
CA PRO A 179 -14.79 -3.84 11.89
C PRO A 179 -15.57 -4.68 10.88
N LYS A 180 -15.59 -4.25 9.59
CA LYS A 180 -16.17 -5.04 8.50
C LYS A 180 -15.07 -5.70 7.69
N GLY A 181 -15.20 -6.99 7.44
CA GLY A 181 -14.28 -7.76 6.59
C GLY A 181 -14.55 -7.52 5.11
N VAL A 182 -13.72 -6.75 4.44
CA VAL A 182 -13.83 -6.48 2.99
C VAL A 182 -13.17 -7.62 2.22
N VAL A 183 -13.93 -8.34 1.39
CA VAL A 183 -13.44 -9.48 0.61
C VAL A 183 -12.89 -8.97 -0.72
N LEU A 184 -11.58 -9.06 -0.91
CA LEU A 184 -10.90 -8.66 -2.14
C LEU A 184 -10.55 -9.87 -2.98
N SER A 185 -10.83 -9.78 -4.29
CA SER A 185 -10.48 -10.84 -5.24
C SER A 185 -9.05 -10.71 -5.76
N HIS A 186 -8.51 -11.81 -6.29
CA HIS A 186 -7.26 -11.76 -7.04
C HIS A 186 -7.32 -10.74 -8.18
N GLY A 187 -8.42 -10.71 -8.93
CA GLY A 187 -8.64 -9.79 -10.04
C GLY A 187 -8.70 -8.33 -9.61
N GLY A 188 -9.32 -8.04 -8.47
CA GLY A 188 -9.40 -6.67 -7.94
C GLY A 188 -8.02 -6.07 -7.68
N ILE A 189 -7.14 -6.83 -7.02
CA ILE A 189 -5.77 -6.40 -6.76
C ILE A 189 -4.94 -6.36 -8.05
N LEU A 190 -5.11 -7.33 -8.97
CA LEU A 190 -4.44 -7.33 -10.27
C LEU A 190 -4.85 -6.14 -11.14
N SER A 191 -6.12 -5.74 -11.12
CA SER A 191 -6.61 -4.53 -11.81
C SER A 191 -5.91 -3.26 -11.30
N ASN A 192 -5.70 -3.15 -9.99
CA ASN A 192 -4.91 -2.08 -9.40
C ASN A 192 -3.43 -2.14 -9.82
N CYS A 193 -2.86 -3.34 -9.90
CA CYS A 193 -1.48 -3.52 -10.40
C CYS A 193 -1.34 -3.03 -11.85
N GLU A 194 -2.33 -3.31 -12.70
CA GLU A 194 -2.34 -2.86 -14.10
C GLU A 194 -2.38 -1.33 -14.22
N GLY A 195 -3.30 -0.67 -13.50
CA GLY A 195 -3.38 0.78 -13.48
C GLY A 195 -2.13 1.45 -12.92
N ALA A 196 -1.55 0.88 -11.86
CA ALA A 196 -0.33 1.40 -11.26
C ALA A 196 0.91 1.18 -12.13
N GLU A 197 1.02 0.06 -12.86
CA GLU A 197 2.13 -0.17 -13.79
C GLU A 197 2.20 0.93 -14.83
N GLU A 198 1.07 1.29 -15.44
CA GLU A 198 1.00 2.37 -16.42
C GLU A 198 1.43 3.71 -15.82
N LEU A 199 0.91 4.06 -14.67
CA LEU A 199 1.26 5.29 -13.95
C LEU A 199 2.75 5.37 -13.61
N LEU A 200 3.36 4.26 -13.20
CA LEU A 200 4.75 4.21 -12.74
C LEU A 200 5.77 4.04 -13.87
N GLN A 201 5.35 3.69 -15.10
CA GLN A 201 6.28 3.50 -16.26
C GLN A 201 7.28 4.64 -16.46
N PRO A 202 6.89 5.93 -16.39
CA PRO A 202 7.86 7.02 -16.57
C PRO A 202 8.94 7.07 -15.46
N LEU A 203 8.64 6.56 -14.27
CA LEU A 203 9.55 6.54 -13.12
C LEU A 203 10.50 5.34 -13.19
N ILE A 204 9.95 4.13 -13.42
CA ILE A 204 10.75 2.89 -13.43
C ILE A 204 11.72 2.81 -14.63
N LYS A 205 11.41 3.50 -15.75
CA LYS A 205 12.34 3.64 -16.88
C LYS A 205 13.57 4.47 -16.55
N LYS A 206 13.47 5.41 -15.61
CA LYS A 206 14.57 6.29 -15.21
C LYS A 206 15.54 5.62 -14.25
N LYS A 207 15.02 4.83 -13.30
CA LYS A 207 15.81 4.13 -12.28
C LYS A 207 15.18 2.78 -11.96
N LYS A 208 16.03 1.79 -11.63
CA LYS A 208 15.56 0.49 -11.11
C LYS A 208 14.70 0.72 -9.87
N PRO A 209 13.50 0.13 -9.79
CA PRO A 209 12.58 0.37 -8.68
C PRO A 209 13.12 -0.21 -7.38
N VAL A 210 13.12 0.64 -6.35
CA VAL A 210 13.45 0.32 -4.96
C VAL A 210 12.36 0.90 -4.08
N PHE A 211 11.81 0.10 -3.20
CA PHE A 211 10.78 0.52 -2.24
C PHE A 211 11.26 0.33 -0.81
N LEU A 212 10.76 1.17 0.08
CA LEU A 212 10.86 1.03 1.51
C LEU A 212 9.44 0.89 2.08
N THR A 213 9.06 -0.33 2.42
CA THR A 213 7.77 -0.68 3.00
C THR A 213 7.80 -0.38 4.50
N TRP A 214 6.91 0.48 4.96
CA TRP A 214 6.78 0.92 6.35
C TRP A 214 5.33 1.06 6.81
N LEU A 215 4.40 1.27 5.86
CA LEU A 215 2.97 1.21 6.15
C LEU A 215 2.56 -0.23 6.44
N PRO A 216 1.54 -0.47 7.29
CA PRO A 216 1.13 -1.82 7.63
C PRO A 216 0.70 -2.63 6.40
N LEU A 217 1.29 -3.80 6.21
CA LEU A 217 0.90 -4.76 5.15
C LEU A 217 -0.51 -5.34 5.38
N SER A 218 -1.04 -5.24 6.59
CA SER A 218 -2.43 -5.57 6.91
C SER A 218 -3.44 -4.54 6.38
N HIS A 219 -2.99 -3.37 5.93
CA HIS A 219 -3.83 -2.36 5.30
C HIS A 219 -3.88 -2.59 3.78
N SER A 220 -5.06 -2.50 3.17
CA SER A 220 -5.28 -2.73 1.72
C SER A 220 -4.33 -1.94 0.82
N TYR A 221 -3.96 -0.72 1.22
CA TYR A 221 -3.06 0.12 0.44
C TYR A 221 -1.67 -0.50 0.30
N GLU A 222 -0.98 -0.78 1.40
CA GLU A 222 0.37 -1.36 1.34
C GLU A 222 0.34 -2.82 0.87
N HIS A 223 -0.71 -3.58 1.20
CA HIS A 223 -0.91 -4.93 0.70
C HIS A 223 -0.95 -4.97 -0.83
N THR A 224 -1.75 -4.11 -1.46
CA THR A 224 -1.80 -4.03 -2.93
C THR A 224 -0.50 -3.49 -3.52
N VAL A 225 0.13 -2.49 -2.88
CA VAL A 225 1.44 -1.97 -3.31
C VAL A 225 2.51 -3.06 -3.32
N GLN A 226 2.46 -4.05 -2.42
CA GLN A 226 3.35 -5.21 -2.44
C GLN A 226 3.28 -5.98 -3.78
N PHE A 227 2.08 -6.17 -4.34
CA PHE A 227 1.93 -6.82 -5.66
C PHE A 227 2.36 -5.92 -6.82
N ILE A 228 2.19 -4.61 -6.71
CA ILE A 228 2.76 -3.65 -7.66
C ILE A 228 4.29 -3.73 -7.66
N GLN A 229 4.92 -3.81 -6.49
CA GLN A 229 6.37 -3.97 -6.33
C GLN A 229 6.88 -5.24 -7.01
N ILE A 230 6.14 -6.36 -6.87
CA ILE A 230 6.42 -7.62 -7.58
C ILE A 230 6.34 -7.42 -9.09
N LEU A 231 5.23 -6.86 -9.58
CA LEU A 231 4.98 -6.66 -11.01
C LEU A 231 6.11 -5.90 -11.69
N ILE A 232 6.57 -4.82 -11.08
CA ILE A 232 7.66 -3.99 -11.64
C ILE A 232 9.06 -4.53 -11.33
N GLY A 233 9.19 -5.60 -10.52
CA GLY A 233 10.47 -6.24 -10.16
C GLY A 233 11.33 -5.38 -9.26
N ALA A 234 10.72 -4.72 -8.29
CA ALA A 234 11.39 -3.88 -7.32
C ALA A 234 12.25 -4.69 -6.34
N LYS A 235 13.31 -4.05 -5.80
CA LYS A 235 13.92 -4.46 -4.55
C LYS A 235 13.11 -3.83 -3.42
N ILE A 236 12.71 -4.65 -2.44
CA ILE A 236 11.84 -4.25 -1.34
C ILE A 236 12.63 -4.26 -0.05
N PHE A 237 12.63 -3.12 0.63
CA PHE A 237 13.16 -2.99 1.99
C PHE A 237 11.99 -2.88 2.95
N TYR A 238 12.09 -3.57 4.09
CA TYR A 238 11.18 -3.39 5.22
C TYR A 238 11.87 -2.51 6.25
N ALA A 239 11.19 -1.45 6.67
CA ALA A 239 11.72 -0.50 7.65
C ALA A 239 11.87 -1.16 9.03
N GLU A 240 12.87 -0.72 9.78
CA GLU A 240 13.11 -1.14 11.16
C GLU A 240 11.99 -0.67 12.09
N SER A 241 11.71 0.63 12.05
CA SER A 241 10.63 1.26 12.81
C SER A 241 10.26 2.62 12.20
N LEU A 242 9.18 3.23 12.69
CA LEU A 242 8.75 4.55 12.27
C LEU A 242 9.73 5.65 12.68
N GLU A 243 10.33 5.52 13.87
CA GLU A 243 11.31 6.47 14.41
C GLU A 243 12.59 6.49 13.57
N LYS A 244 12.97 5.35 13.01
CA LYS A 244 14.16 5.16 12.18
C LYS A 244 13.92 5.40 10.69
N LEU A 245 12.70 5.77 10.28
CA LEU A 245 12.28 5.81 8.89
C LEU A 245 13.22 6.65 8.00
N ILE A 246 13.64 7.83 8.45
CA ILE A 246 14.56 8.70 7.68
C ILE A 246 15.95 8.06 7.53
N LEU A 247 16.44 7.38 8.56
CA LEU A 247 17.70 6.63 8.49
C LEU A 247 17.56 5.46 7.50
N ASN A 248 16.47 4.71 7.61
CA ASN A 248 16.16 3.61 6.70
C ASN A 248 16.02 4.07 5.24
N MET A 249 15.54 5.31 4.99
CA MET A 249 15.52 5.89 3.64
C MET A 249 16.94 6.14 3.10
N ASN A 250 17.90 6.52 3.93
CA ASN A 250 19.29 6.67 3.51
C ASN A 250 19.94 5.33 3.16
N ASP A 251 19.58 4.25 3.86
CA ASP A 251 20.11 2.91 3.61
C ASP A 251 19.46 2.28 2.36
N ALA A 252 18.13 2.32 2.29
CA ALA A 252 17.36 1.73 1.19
C ALA A 252 17.48 2.55 -0.11
N LYS A 253 17.64 3.87 -0.02
CA LYS A 253 17.64 4.81 -1.15
C LYS A 253 16.44 4.60 -2.08
N PRO A 254 15.20 4.64 -1.55
CA PRO A 254 14.02 4.30 -2.32
C PRO A 254 13.85 5.23 -3.52
N THR A 255 13.32 4.68 -4.61
CA THR A 255 12.95 5.45 -5.80
C THR A 255 11.50 5.88 -5.76
N ILE A 256 10.64 5.07 -5.16
CA ILE A 256 9.22 5.34 -4.95
C ILE A 256 8.90 4.92 -3.51
N MET A 257 8.06 5.70 -2.85
CA MET A 257 7.66 5.42 -1.47
C MET A 257 6.21 5.82 -1.25
N THR A 258 5.43 4.91 -0.69
CA THR A 258 4.06 5.16 -0.21
C THR A 258 4.09 5.86 1.14
N ALA A 259 3.17 6.78 1.37
CA ALA A 259 3.03 7.44 2.65
C ALA A 259 1.60 7.98 2.85
N VAL A 260 1.29 8.36 4.07
CA VAL A 260 -0.02 8.89 4.49
C VAL A 260 0.07 10.37 4.86
N PRO A 261 -1.04 11.14 4.88
CA PRO A 261 -1.03 12.58 5.10
C PRO A 261 -0.29 13.02 6.37
N ARG A 262 -0.41 12.27 7.46
CA ARG A 262 0.28 12.56 8.73
C ARG A 262 1.82 12.57 8.59
N PHE A 263 2.37 11.70 7.75
CA PHE A 263 3.80 11.71 7.45
C PHE A 263 4.22 13.02 6.78
N TYR A 264 3.45 13.47 5.79
CA TYR A 264 3.75 14.71 5.08
C TYR A 264 3.59 15.96 5.94
N GLN A 265 2.60 16.00 6.83
CA GLN A 265 2.44 17.07 7.83
C GLN A 265 3.67 17.18 8.73
N ASN A 266 4.13 16.06 9.29
CA ASN A 266 5.33 16.01 10.12
C ASN A 266 6.58 16.43 9.35
N LEU A 267 6.69 15.99 8.10
CA LEU A 267 7.80 16.35 7.22
C LEU A 267 7.80 17.85 6.89
N PHE A 268 6.64 18.39 6.52
CA PHE A 268 6.45 19.81 6.27
C PHE A 268 6.86 20.66 7.48
N THR A 269 6.38 20.31 8.66
CA THR A 269 6.69 21.01 9.91
C THR A 269 8.20 21.03 10.18
N LYS A 270 8.86 19.84 10.13
CA LYS A 270 10.31 19.73 10.38
C LYS A 270 11.14 20.54 9.37
N ILE A 271 10.81 20.47 8.08
CA ILE A 271 11.52 21.21 7.03
C ILE A 271 11.27 22.72 7.18
N SER A 272 10.04 23.15 7.46
CA SER A 272 9.68 24.56 7.62
C SER A 272 10.40 25.20 8.80
N ILE A 273 10.48 24.53 9.95
CA ILE A 273 11.26 25.00 11.10
C ILE A 273 12.75 25.17 10.73
N ASN A 274 13.33 24.20 10.02
CA ASN A 274 14.72 24.32 9.56
C ASN A 274 14.93 25.46 8.59
N PHE A 275 13.97 25.75 7.72
CA PHE A 275 14.02 26.87 6.78
C PHE A 275 13.89 28.24 7.46
N GLN A 276 13.05 28.32 8.51
CA GLN A 276 12.90 29.56 9.31
C GLN A 276 14.17 29.95 10.05
N LYS A 277 14.99 28.97 10.48
CA LYS A 277 16.28 29.20 11.13
C LYS A 277 17.37 29.73 10.19
N GLN A 278 17.15 29.69 8.86
CA GLN A 278 18.15 30.19 7.90
C GLN A 278 18.03 31.71 7.74
N VAL A 279 19.18 32.38 7.53
CA VAL A 279 19.28 33.84 7.37
C VAL A 279 20.06 34.19 6.10
N GLY A 280 20.01 35.47 5.71
CA GLY A 280 20.81 35.99 4.60
C GLY A 280 20.53 35.35 3.25
N ILE A 281 21.59 35.09 2.51
CA ILE A 281 21.52 34.52 1.13
C ILE A 281 20.86 33.14 1.12
N LYS A 282 21.10 32.33 2.15
CA LYS A 282 20.48 30.99 2.25
C LYS A 282 18.96 31.09 2.35
N LYS A 283 18.45 31.99 3.19
CA LYS A 283 17.00 32.23 3.31
C LYS A 283 16.40 32.68 1.99
N LYS A 284 17.03 33.68 1.33
CA LYS A 284 16.59 34.19 0.02
C LYS A 284 16.51 33.06 -1.03
N LEU A 285 17.51 32.16 -1.06
CA LEU A 285 17.53 31.06 -2.00
C LEU A 285 16.44 30.01 -1.72
N ILE A 286 16.14 29.74 -0.46
CA ILE A 286 15.03 28.85 -0.04
C ILE A 286 13.70 29.46 -0.48
N ASP A 287 13.46 30.74 -0.23
CA ASP A 287 12.21 31.41 -0.59
C ASP A 287 12.01 31.42 -2.11
N GLN A 288 13.09 31.67 -2.87
CA GLN A 288 13.07 31.56 -4.34
C GLN A 288 12.79 30.11 -4.78
N THR A 289 13.34 29.10 -4.10
CA THR A 289 13.09 27.69 -4.41
C THR A 289 11.60 27.36 -4.31
N ILE A 290 10.95 27.79 -3.23
CA ILE A 290 9.51 27.58 -3.01
C ILE A 290 8.70 28.34 -4.07
N LYS A 291 9.00 29.65 -4.26
CA LYS A 291 8.29 30.50 -5.22
C LYS A 291 8.35 29.95 -6.64
N LEU A 292 9.57 29.65 -7.14
CA LEU A 292 9.76 29.16 -8.49
C LEU A 292 9.24 27.73 -8.66
N GLY A 293 9.35 26.88 -7.62
CA GLY A 293 8.78 25.56 -7.63
C GLY A 293 7.27 25.57 -7.77
N LYS A 294 6.55 26.41 -7.00
CA LYS A 294 5.10 26.61 -7.13
C LYS A 294 4.71 27.17 -8.50
N LYS A 295 5.52 28.06 -9.08
CA LYS A 295 5.30 28.60 -10.43
C LYS A 295 5.40 27.51 -11.50
N LEU A 296 6.41 26.63 -11.39
CA LEU A 296 6.57 25.47 -12.29
C LEU A 296 5.46 24.44 -12.15
N LEU A 297 5.02 24.16 -10.92
CA LEU A 297 3.91 23.24 -10.65
C LEU A 297 2.61 23.70 -11.35
N LYS A 298 2.37 25.02 -11.37
CA LYS A 298 1.27 25.64 -12.11
C LYS A 298 1.55 25.79 -13.63
N LYS A 299 2.55 25.12 -14.16
CA LYS A 299 2.98 25.16 -15.59
C LYS A 299 3.24 26.57 -16.13
N LYS A 300 3.56 27.55 -15.27
CA LYS A 300 3.90 28.91 -15.70
C LYS A 300 5.35 28.97 -16.20
N LYS A 301 5.57 29.64 -17.34
CA LYS A 301 6.91 29.82 -17.92
C LYS A 301 7.78 30.69 -17.00
N LEU A 302 9.04 30.34 -16.86
CA LEU A 302 10.05 31.12 -16.13
C LEU A 302 10.73 32.10 -17.10
N SER A 303 10.97 33.34 -16.66
CA SER A 303 11.82 34.29 -17.37
C SER A 303 13.28 33.83 -17.40
N PHE A 304 14.14 34.45 -18.18
CA PHE A 304 15.56 34.09 -18.26
C PHE A 304 16.25 34.18 -16.88
N LYS A 305 16.04 35.27 -16.16
CA LYS A 305 16.56 35.49 -14.79
C LYS A 305 16.06 34.39 -13.84
N GLU A 306 14.77 34.07 -13.88
CA GLU A 306 14.19 33.01 -13.06
C GLU A 306 14.76 31.62 -13.38
N LYS A 307 15.09 31.33 -14.64
CA LYS A 307 15.74 30.06 -15.05
C LYS A 307 17.12 29.93 -14.40
N VAL A 308 17.92 30.99 -14.41
CA VAL A 308 19.25 31.02 -13.77
C VAL A 308 19.12 30.81 -12.25
N ILE A 309 18.23 31.55 -11.59
CA ILE A 309 17.99 31.38 -10.15
C ILE A 309 17.51 29.96 -9.85
N ASN A 310 16.60 29.43 -10.65
CA ASN A 310 16.07 28.07 -10.47
C ASN A 310 17.16 26.98 -10.64
N PHE A 311 18.16 27.19 -11.47
CA PHE A 311 19.33 26.31 -11.58
C PHE A 311 20.08 26.22 -10.23
N PHE A 312 20.34 27.36 -9.59
CA PHE A 312 20.96 27.38 -8.25
C PHE A 312 20.04 26.78 -7.18
N CYS A 313 18.75 27.07 -7.22
CA CYS A 313 17.74 26.42 -6.35
C CYS A 313 17.78 24.89 -6.48
N GLN A 314 17.87 24.38 -7.72
CA GLN A 314 17.98 22.95 -7.97
C GLN A 314 19.26 22.36 -7.36
N LYS A 315 20.41 23.01 -7.58
CA LYS A 315 21.72 22.48 -7.20
C LYS A 315 21.99 22.60 -5.69
N LEU A 316 21.60 23.71 -5.07
CA LEU A 316 21.97 24.07 -3.71
C LEU A 316 20.89 23.77 -2.66
N VAL A 317 19.60 23.71 -3.06
CA VAL A 317 18.49 23.44 -2.14
C VAL A 317 17.87 22.08 -2.43
N ARG A 318 17.23 21.89 -3.59
CA ARG A 318 16.47 20.67 -3.86
C ARG A 318 17.33 19.41 -3.81
N LYS A 319 18.53 19.40 -4.42
CA LYS A 319 19.45 18.26 -4.34
C LYS A 319 19.92 17.94 -2.92
N LYS A 320 20.09 18.95 -2.05
CA LYS A 320 20.45 18.73 -0.64
C LYS A 320 19.30 18.06 0.12
N ILE A 321 18.07 18.54 -0.11
CA ILE A 321 16.87 17.93 0.48
C ILE A 321 16.75 16.48 -0.01
N GLN A 322 16.80 16.25 -1.32
CA GLN A 322 16.71 14.89 -1.89
C GLN A 322 17.74 13.92 -1.30
N LYS A 323 18.97 14.39 -1.03
CA LYS A 323 20.01 13.56 -0.39
C LYS A 323 19.61 13.08 1.00
N GLN A 324 18.86 13.86 1.77
CA GLN A 324 18.37 13.44 3.11
C GLN A 324 17.35 12.30 3.03
N PHE A 325 16.78 12.07 1.85
CA PHE A 325 15.85 10.98 1.55
C PHE A 325 16.50 9.90 0.66
N GLY A 326 17.80 9.69 0.79
CA GLY A 326 18.54 8.68 0.05
C GLY A 326 18.97 9.07 -1.37
N GLY A 327 18.57 10.25 -1.86
CA GLY A 327 19.01 10.84 -3.14
C GLY A 327 18.42 10.22 -4.41
N ASN A 328 17.63 9.16 -4.29
CA ASN A 328 17.07 8.44 -5.45
C ASN A 328 15.56 8.63 -5.63
N LEU A 329 14.90 9.27 -4.67
CA LEU A 329 13.45 9.42 -4.66
C LEU A 329 12.95 10.16 -5.90
N GLN A 330 12.06 9.53 -6.65
CA GLN A 330 11.41 10.07 -7.83
C GLN A 330 9.96 10.47 -7.53
N ALA A 331 9.30 9.77 -6.61
CA ALA A 331 7.96 10.12 -6.16
C ALA A 331 7.67 9.56 -4.76
N PHE A 332 6.98 10.36 -3.96
CA PHE A 332 6.08 9.88 -2.92
C PHE A 332 4.69 9.66 -3.53
N VAL A 333 3.98 8.64 -3.05
CA VAL A 333 2.57 8.40 -3.39
C VAL A 333 1.76 8.53 -2.10
N SER A 334 0.90 9.55 -2.02
CA SER A 334 0.04 9.82 -0.86
C SER A 334 -1.28 9.10 -1.02
N GLY A 335 -1.64 8.29 -0.05
CA GLY A 335 -2.94 7.61 0.02
C GLY A 335 -3.47 7.57 1.46
N GLY A 336 -4.67 7.01 1.66
CA GLY A 336 -5.26 6.82 2.98
C GLY A 336 -5.85 8.08 3.63
N GLY A 337 -5.99 9.18 2.89
CA GLY A 337 -6.60 10.43 3.34
C GLY A 337 -6.22 11.62 2.48
N ALA A 338 -6.91 12.75 2.68
CA ALA A 338 -6.65 13.99 1.95
C ALA A 338 -5.32 14.61 2.37
N LEU A 339 -4.49 14.97 1.40
CA LEU A 339 -3.27 15.73 1.62
C LEU A 339 -3.59 17.23 1.52
N ASP A 340 -3.22 18.01 2.52
CA ASP A 340 -3.36 19.46 2.46
C ASP A 340 -2.65 20.04 1.23
N GLN A 341 -3.35 20.91 0.50
CA GLN A 341 -2.88 21.47 -0.76
C GLN A 341 -1.57 22.27 -0.58
N ASN A 342 -1.45 23.05 0.51
CA ASN A 342 -0.25 23.84 0.75
C ASN A 342 0.97 22.94 1.01
N ILE A 343 0.77 21.83 1.72
CA ILE A 343 1.79 20.82 1.97
C ILE A 343 2.21 20.16 0.66
N GLY A 344 1.24 19.74 -0.16
CA GLY A 344 1.50 19.15 -1.47
C GLY A 344 2.27 20.11 -2.41
N GLU A 345 1.84 21.38 -2.49
CA GLU A 345 2.56 22.40 -3.26
C GLU A 345 3.99 22.64 -2.73
N PHE A 346 4.15 22.72 -1.41
CA PHE A 346 5.45 22.94 -0.78
C PHE A 346 6.43 21.79 -1.08
N LEU A 347 6.02 20.55 -0.83
CA LEU A 347 6.87 19.37 -1.04
C LEU A 347 7.33 19.27 -2.51
N ASN A 348 6.41 19.40 -3.45
CA ASN A 348 6.75 19.41 -4.87
C ASN A 348 7.70 20.57 -5.23
N ALA A 349 7.48 21.77 -4.68
CA ALA A 349 8.30 22.94 -4.95
C ALA A 349 9.75 22.79 -4.47
N ILE A 350 9.96 22.11 -3.33
CA ILE A 350 11.29 21.89 -2.75
C ILE A 350 12.02 20.65 -3.30
N GLY A 351 11.41 19.96 -4.27
CA GLY A 351 12.02 18.82 -4.97
C GLY A 351 11.76 17.45 -4.35
N LEU A 352 10.68 17.32 -3.58
CA LEU A 352 10.12 16.05 -3.11
C LEU A 352 8.80 15.78 -3.87
N PRO A 353 8.85 15.16 -5.06
CA PRO A 353 7.67 14.93 -5.87
C PRO A 353 6.65 14.09 -5.10
N THR A 354 5.45 14.63 -4.92
CA THR A 354 4.37 14.00 -4.17
C THR A 354 3.15 13.88 -5.05
N LEU A 355 2.71 12.65 -5.29
CA LEU A 355 1.53 12.29 -6.06
C LEU A 355 0.42 11.93 -5.07
N GLN A 356 -0.74 12.55 -5.21
CA GLN A 356 -1.90 12.19 -4.41
C GLN A 356 -2.76 11.19 -5.15
N GLY A 357 -3.14 10.10 -4.47
CA GLY A 357 -4.10 9.11 -4.95
C GLY A 357 -5.33 9.07 -4.05
N TYR A 358 -6.39 8.49 -4.58
CA TYR A 358 -7.66 8.25 -3.90
C TYR A 358 -8.06 6.79 -4.02
N GLY A 359 -8.66 6.31 -2.94
CA GLY A 359 -9.22 4.97 -2.90
C GLY A 359 -9.73 4.59 -1.53
N LEU A 360 -10.34 3.42 -1.48
CA LEU A 360 -10.91 2.81 -0.29
C LEU A 360 -10.73 1.30 -0.37
N THR A 361 -10.73 0.62 0.77
CA THR A 361 -10.49 -0.83 0.79
C THR A 361 -11.44 -1.59 -0.13
N GLU A 362 -12.69 -1.15 -0.21
CA GLU A 362 -13.74 -1.70 -1.07
C GLU A 362 -13.46 -1.57 -2.58
N ALA A 363 -12.40 -0.82 -2.97
CA ALA A 363 -11.95 -0.67 -4.36
C ALA A 363 -10.54 -1.25 -4.62
N SER A 364 -9.99 -2.09 -3.75
CA SER A 364 -8.75 -2.89 -3.87
C SER A 364 -7.39 -2.16 -3.95
N PRO A 365 -7.09 -1.02 -3.33
CA PRO A 365 -7.97 0.05 -2.92
C PRO A 365 -8.01 1.23 -3.89
N VAL A 366 -7.08 1.33 -4.90
CA VAL A 366 -6.82 2.55 -5.66
C VAL A 366 -7.85 2.77 -6.76
N VAL A 367 -8.48 3.94 -6.74
CA VAL A 367 -9.41 4.40 -7.78
C VAL A 367 -8.72 5.35 -8.76
N SER A 368 -7.95 6.31 -8.26
CA SER A 368 -7.26 7.32 -9.06
C SER A 368 -5.93 7.73 -8.44
N CYS A 369 -5.04 8.30 -9.25
CA CYS A 369 -3.79 8.88 -8.77
C CYS A 369 -3.28 9.97 -9.71
N ASN A 370 -2.63 11.01 -9.17
CA ASN A 370 -1.95 12.03 -9.95
C ASN A 370 -0.83 11.42 -10.81
N LEU A 371 -0.69 11.95 -12.02
CA LEU A 371 0.32 11.49 -12.95
C LEU A 371 1.68 12.13 -12.64
N PRO A 372 2.81 11.39 -12.73
CA PRO A 372 4.15 11.97 -12.53
C PRO A 372 4.48 13.14 -13.48
N SER A 373 3.85 13.17 -14.66
CA SER A 373 4.02 14.24 -15.67
C SER A 373 3.11 15.44 -15.43
N VAL A 374 2.01 15.28 -14.68
CA VAL A 374 1.00 16.33 -14.45
C VAL A 374 0.45 16.18 -13.04
N VAL A 375 1.10 16.85 -12.09
CA VAL A 375 0.62 16.90 -10.71
C VAL A 375 -0.31 18.09 -10.53
N LYS A 376 -1.57 17.81 -10.20
CA LYS A 376 -2.56 18.80 -9.75
C LYS A 376 -2.84 18.53 -8.27
N VAL A 377 -2.25 19.34 -7.40
CA VAL A 377 -2.25 19.09 -5.94
C VAL A 377 -3.62 19.24 -5.27
N ASP A 378 -4.55 19.90 -5.94
CA ASP A 378 -5.96 20.05 -5.52
C ASP A 378 -6.85 18.91 -5.99
N THR A 379 -6.29 17.90 -6.65
CA THR A 379 -6.99 16.73 -7.18
C THR A 379 -6.28 15.43 -6.77
N VAL A 380 -6.99 14.32 -6.92
CA VAL A 380 -6.45 12.97 -6.73
C VAL A 380 -6.09 12.28 -8.05
N GLY A 381 -5.98 13.07 -9.14
CA GLY A 381 -5.62 12.59 -10.47
C GLY A 381 -6.76 11.95 -11.26
N PRO A 382 -6.50 11.50 -12.48
CA PRO A 382 -7.46 10.77 -13.27
C PRO A 382 -7.68 9.36 -12.69
N PRO A 383 -8.89 8.78 -12.84
CA PRO A 383 -9.14 7.38 -12.54
C PRO A 383 -8.17 6.47 -13.30
N PHE A 384 -7.81 5.34 -12.71
CA PHE A 384 -7.11 4.29 -13.44
C PHE A 384 -7.98 3.83 -14.61
N ARG A 385 -7.38 3.57 -15.77
CA ARG A 385 -8.14 3.14 -16.94
C ARG A 385 -8.88 1.80 -16.77
N THR A 386 -8.47 1.02 -15.75
CA THR A 386 -9.15 -0.22 -15.36
C THR A 386 -10.46 0.03 -14.60
N ASN A 387 -10.74 1.29 -14.21
CA ASN A 387 -11.89 1.68 -13.43
C ASN A 387 -12.80 2.61 -14.24
N SER A 388 -14.12 2.45 -14.08
CA SER A 388 -15.11 3.44 -14.49
C SER A 388 -15.50 4.24 -13.25
N VAL A 389 -15.46 5.57 -13.36
CA VAL A 389 -15.88 6.50 -12.31
C VAL A 389 -16.92 7.46 -12.85
N LYS A 390 -17.97 7.69 -12.10
CA LYS A 390 -18.98 8.73 -12.40
C LYS A 390 -19.41 9.43 -11.12
N ILE A 391 -19.94 10.62 -11.26
CA ILE A 391 -20.57 11.39 -10.19
C ILE A 391 -22.07 11.21 -10.28
N ALA A 392 -22.71 10.84 -9.16
CA ALA A 392 -24.16 10.74 -9.06
C ALA A 392 -24.80 12.12 -8.93
N GLU A 393 -26.14 12.20 -9.04
CA GLU A 393 -26.89 13.47 -8.95
C GLU A 393 -26.68 14.20 -7.62
N ASP A 394 -26.47 13.44 -6.54
CA ASP A 394 -26.17 13.98 -5.20
C ASP A 394 -24.67 14.27 -4.97
N GLY A 395 -23.84 14.18 -6.02
CA GLY A 395 -22.41 14.42 -5.97
C GLY A 395 -21.58 13.22 -5.49
N GLU A 396 -22.19 12.06 -5.17
CA GLU A 396 -21.46 10.89 -4.73
C GLU A 396 -20.61 10.30 -5.85
N ILE A 397 -19.36 9.94 -5.50
CA ILE A 397 -18.45 9.23 -6.39
C ILE A 397 -18.84 7.76 -6.46
N LEU A 398 -19.13 7.28 -7.65
CA LEU A 398 -19.47 5.89 -7.93
C LEU A 398 -18.35 5.24 -8.71
N VAL A 399 -17.94 4.03 -8.29
CA VAL A 399 -16.86 3.26 -8.91
C VAL A 399 -17.39 1.94 -9.44
N ARG A 400 -16.97 1.57 -10.65
CA ARG A 400 -17.25 0.27 -11.26
C ARG A 400 -15.99 -0.26 -11.92
N GLY A 401 -15.72 -1.53 -11.72
CA GLY A 401 -14.57 -2.22 -12.31
C GLY A 401 -14.27 -3.51 -11.56
N GLU A 402 -13.31 -4.24 -12.06
CA GLU A 402 -12.86 -5.47 -11.40
C GLU A 402 -12.21 -5.18 -10.03
N ASN A 403 -11.76 -3.94 -9.81
CA ASN A 403 -11.22 -3.46 -8.54
C ASN A 403 -12.25 -3.41 -7.40
N VAL A 404 -13.55 -3.44 -7.68
CA VAL A 404 -14.59 -3.43 -6.65
C VAL A 404 -14.57 -4.76 -5.89
N MET A 405 -14.68 -4.69 -4.55
CA MET A 405 -14.73 -5.85 -3.66
C MET A 405 -15.81 -6.85 -4.05
N LEU A 406 -15.65 -8.10 -3.65
CA LEU A 406 -16.70 -9.12 -3.77
C LEU A 406 -17.87 -8.88 -2.82
N GLY A 407 -17.65 -8.15 -1.73
CA GLY A 407 -18.62 -7.80 -0.71
C GLY A 407 -18.00 -7.78 0.68
N TYR A 408 -18.83 -7.52 1.68
CA TYR A 408 -18.44 -7.66 3.08
C TYR A 408 -18.65 -9.11 3.54
N TRP A 409 -17.65 -9.65 4.23
CA TRP A 409 -17.68 -11.01 4.76
C TRP A 409 -18.88 -11.19 5.71
N ASN A 410 -19.68 -12.23 5.49
CA ASN A 410 -20.90 -12.55 6.26
C ASN A 410 -21.94 -11.40 6.36
N GLN A 411 -21.86 -10.35 5.54
CA GLN A 411 -22.73 -9.17 5.63
C GLN A 411 -23.36 -8.83 4.26
N LYS A 412 -24.27 -9.69 3.79
CA LYS A 412 -24.93 -9.51 2.49
C LYS A 412 -25.70 -8.19 2.39
N GLU A 413 -26.50 -7.85 3.39
CA GLU A 413 -27.30 -6.61 3.42
C GLU A 413 -26.39 -5.37 3.34
N ALA A 414 -25.30 -5.34 4.12
CA ALA A 414 -24.33 -4.24 4.06
C ALA A 414 -23.68 -4.13 2.68
N THR A 415 -23.45 -5.27 2.00
CA THR A 415 -22.93 -5.33 0.64
C THR A 415 -23.91 -4.75 -0.36
N ASP A 416 -25.17 -5.21 -0.31
CA ASP A 416 -26.25 -4.75 -1.23
C ASP A 416 -26.55 -3.26 -1.04
N ASN A 417 -26.32 -2.71 0.15
CA ASN A 417 -26.47 -1.28 0.43
C ASN A 417 -25.40 -0.40 -0.23
N VAL A 418 -24.20 -0.92 -0.48
CA VAL A 418 -23.09 -0.15 -1.08
C VAL A 418 -22.81 -0.52 -2.53
N ILE A 419 -23.17 -1.74 -2.99
CA ILE A 419 -23.02 -2.15 -4.39
C ILE A 419 -24.39 -2.23 -5.05
N LYS A 420 -24.71 -1.24 -5.86
CA LYS A 420 -26.01 -1.14 -6.55
C LYS A 420 -25.83 -1.14 -8.05
N LYS A 421 -26.49 -2.06 -8.75
CA LYS A 421 -26.40 -2.20 -10.24
C LYS A 421 -24.95 -2.26 -10.73
N GLY A 422 -24.04 -2.93 -9.97
CA GLY A 422 -22.63 -3.08 -10.29
C GLY A 422 -21.76 -1.83 -10.04
N TRP A 423 -22.31 -0.80 -9.39
CA TRP A 423 -21.58 0.39 -8.95
C TRP A 423 -21.39 0.39 -7.45
N LEU A 424 -20.14 0.56 -7.02
CA LEU A 424 -19.80 0.83 -5.63
C LEU A 424 -20.11 2.29 -5.29
N HIS A 425 -20.97 2.49 -4.32
CA HIS A 425 -21.28 3.76 -3.68
C HIS A 425 -20.22 4.04 -2.62
N THR A 426 -19.31 4.98 -2.89
CA THR A 426 -18.13 5.19 -2.04
C THR A 426 -18.44 5.92 -0.73
N GLY A 427 -19.52 6.68 -0.69
CA GLY A 427 -19.83 7.60 0.39
C GLY A 427 -18.96 8.87 0.38
N ASP A 428 -18.12 9.07 -0.63
CA ASP A 428 -17.32 10.28 -0.83
C ASP A 428 -17.98 11.14 -1.91
N ILE A 429 -17.95 12.47 -1.70
CA ILE A 429 -18.49 13.47 -2.63
C ILE A 429 -17.33 14.05 -3.44
N GLY A 430 -17.57 14.32 -4.72
CA GLY A 430 -16.53 14.88 -5.57
C GLY A 430 -17.01 15.34 -6.94
N GLU A 431 -16.05 15.79 -7.73
CA GLU A 431 -16.25 16.27 -9.08
C GLU A 431 -15.14 15.79 -10.02
N ILE A 432 -15.42 15.69 -11.31
CA ILE A 432 -14.44 15.41 -12.35
C ILE A 432 -14.28 16.68 -13.18
N ASP A 433 -13.05 17.21 -13.23
CA ASP A 433 -12.77 18.41 -14.02
C ASP A 433 -12.78 18.12 -15.53
N LYS A 434 -12.77 19.19 -16.34
CA LYS A 434 -12.78 19.12 -17.82
C LYS A 434 -11.60 18.35 -18.44
N ASN A 435 -10.57 18.03 -17.65
CA ASN A 435 -9.42 17.25 -18.08
C ASN A 435 -9.44 15.81 -17.53
N GLY A 436 -10.55 15.39 -16.89
CA GLY A 436 -10.73 14.06 -16.35
C GLY A 436 -10.06 13.81 -14.98
N PHE A 437 -9.66 14.88 -14.26
CA PHE A 437 -9.08 14.75 -12.93
C PHE A 437 -10.18 14.72 -11.87
N LEU A 438 -10.13 13.71 -11.01
CA LEU A 438 -11.05 13.57 -9.89
C LEU A 438 -10.61 14.46 -8.74
N LYS A 439 -11.57 15.15 -8.13
CA LYS A 439 -11.38 15.95 -6.92
C LYS A 439 -12.38 15.50 -5.87
N ILE A 440 -11.91 15.21 -4.68
CA ILE A 440 -12.75 14.90 -3.52
C ILE A 440 -13.09 16.22 -2.84
N THR A 441 -14.35 16.46 -2.57
CA THR A 441 -14.81 17.72 -1.95
C THR A 441 -15.30 17.51 -0.53
N ASP A 442 -15.90 16.34 -0.23
CA ASP A 442 -16.45 16.06 1.10
C ASP A 442 -16.69 14.55 1.32
N ARG A 443 -17.17 14.20 2.51
CA ARG A 443 -17.75 12.89 2.83
C ARG A 443 -19.24 12.99 3.08
N LYS A 444 -20.02 12.12 2.44
CA LYS A 444 -21.48 12.11 2.54
C LYS A 444 -22.02 12.00 3.97
N LYS A 445 -21.25 11.34 4.88
CA LYS A 445 -21.59 11.19 6.30
C LYS A 445 -21.27 12.41 7.15
N ASP A 446 -20.36 13.27 6.67
CA ASP A 446 -19.93 14.48 7.37
C ASP A 446 -20.81 15.68 7.00
N ILE A 447 -21.68 15.52 6.00
CA ILE A 447 -22.70 16.51 5.66
C ILE A 447 -23.78 16.44 6.74
N ILE A 448 -23.68 17.30 7.74
CA ILE A 448 -24.79 17.58 8.67
C ILE A 448 -25.85 18.31 7.88
N VAL A 449 -26.93 17.62 7.50
CA VAL A 449 -28.13 18.29 7.01
C VAL A 449 -28.74 18.99 8.22
N ASN A 450 -28.45 20.28 8.38
CA ASN A 450 -29.21 21.12 9.30
C ASN A 450 -30.66 21.11 8.82
N HIS A 451 -31.55 20.50 9.61
CA HIS A 451 -33.00 20.60 9.45
C HIS A 451 -33.50 22.02 9.82
N GLY A 452 -32.92 23.01 9.24
CA GLY A 452 -33.35 24.39 9.27
C GLY A 452 -33.15 24.95 7.89
N GLY A 453 -34.17 24.93 7.08
CA GLY A 453 -34.13 25.57 5.76
C GLY A 453 -33.71 27.03 5.94
N ASP A 454 -32.52 27.35 5.42
CA ASP A 454 -32.06 28.55 4.71
C ASP A 454 -30.67 28.27 4.18
#